data_84e50c4cd4edf40bb85d5f2659d1eb0c
#
_entry.id   84e50c4cd4edf40bb85d5f2659d1eb0c
#
_cell.length_a   1.000
_cell.length_b   1.000
_cell.length_c   1.000
_cell.angle_alpha   90.00
_cell.angle_beta   90.00
_cell.angle_gamma   90.00
#
_symmetry.space_group_name_H-M   'P 1'
#
loop_
_entity.id
_entity.type
_entity.pdbx_description
1 polymer ?
#
loop_
_entity_poly.entity_id
_entity_poly.type
_entity_poly.pdbx_seq_one_letter_code
_entity_poly.pdbx_strand_id
1 'polypeptide(L)'
;GTERKAYVGVIQESVQEKPKTYQCKVSTSGKEVLIYLPKDSLSASLNVGDELFFYTRIDSPRNREELQTFDYATFLYHEGVSGTAFVAADAWKKLPNDKHVGWKIRAAQIRERILRKYEEWGMGAAQLPVLSALTLGYQGDLDKETREAYSIAGIAHVLALSGMHIGIIWFLLNGLFRWLLRNRLKYLKGIAIVAIL
;
A
#
# COMPACT_ATOMS: atom_id res chain seq x y z
N GLY A 1 -21.04 -9.23 -14.18
CA GLY A 1 -22.16 -10.18 -13.94
C GLY A 1 -23.35 -9.47 -13.34
N THR A 2 -24.55 -9.81 -13.76
CA THR A 2 -25.81 -9.13 -13.35
C THR A 2 -26.34 -9.58 -11.98
N GLU A 3 -25.77 -10.59 -11.38
CA GLU A 3 -26.28 -11.22 -10.14
C GLU A 3 -25.42 -10.88 -8.92
N ARG A 4 -26.08 -10.74 -7.76
CA ARG A 4 -25.37 -10.69 -6.48
C ARG A 4 -24.83 -12.07 -6.13
N LYS A 5 -23.59 -12.11 -5.64
CA LYS A 5 -22.91 -13.34 -5.23
C LYS A 5 -22.18 -13.13 -3.91
N ALA A 6 -21.93 -14.22 -3.22
CA ALA A 6 -21.12 -14.24 -2.03
C ALA A 6 -19.62 -14.29 -2.41
N TYR A 7 -18.84 -13.49 -1.74
CA TYR A 7 -17.40 -13.42 -1.91
C TYR A 7 -16.71 -13.50 -0.55
N VAL A 8 -15.50 -14.04 -0.58
CA VAL A 8 -14.56 -13.92 0.53
C VAL A 8 -13.31 -13.25 -0.01
N GLY A 9 -12.82 -12.26 0.71
CA GLY A 9 -11.65 -11.53 0.26
C GLY A 9 -10.86 -10.92 1.41
N VAL A 10 -9.61 -10.57 1.15
CA VAL A 10 -8.67 -10.03 2.13
C VAL A 10 -8.33 -8.59 1.77
N ILE A 11 -8.39 -7.69 2.75
CA ILE A 11 -8.03 -6.28 2.60
C ILE A 11 -6.54 -6.17 2.31
N GLN A 12 -6.19 -5.52 1.18
CA GLN A 12 -4.82 -5.41 0.69
C GLN A 12 -4.13 -4.10 1.08
N GLU A 13 -4.90 -3.05 1.27
CA GLU A 13 -4.42 -1.68 1.52
C GLU A 13 -5.21 -1.03 2.66
N SER A 14 -4.66 0.06 3.21
CA SER A 14 -5.32 0.84 4.25
C SER A 14 -6.72 1.28 3.84
N VAL A 15 -7.65 1.14 4.76
CA VAL A 15 -9.04 1.55 4.55
C VAL A 15 -9.08 3.07 4.43
N GLN A 16 -9.61 3.55 3.31
CA GLN A 16 -9.73 4.99 3.05
C GLN A 16 -11.10 5.51 3.48
N GLU A 17 -11.09 6.52 4.32
CA GLU A 17 -12.31 7.22 4.67
C GLU A 17 -12.73 8.17 3.53
N LYS A 18 -13.95 8.00 3.03
CA LYS A 18 -14.58 8.88 2.05
C LYS A 18 -15.74 9.64 2.72
N PRO A 19 -16.29 10.69 2.12
CA PRO A 19 -17.35 11.48 2.76
C PRO A 19 -18.55 10.66 3.25
N LYS A 20 -18.95 9.63 2.52
CA LYS A 20 -20.15 8.81 2.83
C LYS A 20 -19.87 7.34 3.10
N THR A 21 -18.67 6.84 2.84
CA THR A 21 -18.34 5.41 2.90
C THR A 21 -16.90 5.20 3.34
N TYR A 22 -16.58 3.98 3.75
CA TYR A 22 -15.19 3.48 3.78
C TYR A 22 -14.91 2.72 2.50
N GLN A 23 -13.78 3.02 1.87
CA GLN A 23 -13.30 2.35 0.67
C GLN A 23 -12.21 1.35 1.04
N CYS A 24 -12.39 0.09 0.64
CA CYS A 24 -11.43 -0.99 0.89
C CYS A 24 -11.03 -1.63 -0.44
N LYS A 25 -9.74 -1.83 -0.65
CA LYS A 25 -9.21 -2.64 -1.75
C LYS A 25 -9.07 -4.07 -1.27
N VAL A 26 -9.82 -4.98 -1.86
CA VAL A 26 -9.94 -6.37 -1.42
C VAL A 26 -9.51 -7.31 -2.54
N SER A 27 -8.68 -8.30 -2.20
CA SER A 27 -8.36 -9.40 -3.10
C SER A 27 -9.35 -10.54 -2.91
N THR A 28 -10.08 -10.88 -3.96
CA THR A 28 -11.04 -11.99 -3.99
C THR A 28 -10.87 -12.80 -5.26
N SER A 29 -10.78 -14.13 -5.13
CA SER A 29 -10.62 -15.05 -6.28
C SER A 29 -9.49 -14.66 -7.26
N GLY A 30 -8.37 -14.12 -6.73
CA GLY A 30 -7.22 -13.68 -7.55
C GLY A 30 -7.41 -12.36 -8.29
N LYS A 31 -8.49 -11.63 -8.02
CA LYS A 31 -8.78 -10.30 -8.58
C LYS A 31 -8.84 -9.26 -7.46
N GLU A 32 -8.42 -8.05 -7.76
CA GLU A 32 -8.55 -6.91 -6.85
C GLU A 32 -9.84 -6.15 -7.15
N VAL A 33 -10.60 -5.86 -6.11
CA VAL A 33 -11.90 -5.20 -6.17
C VAL A 33 -11.96 -4.09 -5.15
N LEU A 34 -12.49 -2.93 -5.52
CA LEU A 34 -12.80 -1.86 -4.58
C LEU A 34 -14.22 -2.05 -4.05
N ILE A 35 -14.33 -2.24 -2.73
CA ILE A 35 -15.62 -2.28 -2.06
C ILE A 35 -15.83 -1.01 -1.25
N TYR A 36 -17.08 -0.53 -1.25
CA TYR A 36 -17.51 0.61 -0.50
C TYR A 36 -18.48 0.13 0.60
N LEU A 37 -18.07 0.33 1.86
CA LEU A 37 -18.82 -0.04 3.05
C LEU A 37 -19.49 1.20 3.65
N PRO A 38 -20.63 1.08 4.33
CA PRO A 38 -21.23 2.18 5.06
C PRO A 38 -20.33 2.66 6.20
N LYS A 39 -20.49 3.90 6.63
CA LYS A 39 -19.80 4.45 7.79
C LYS A 39 -20.45 3.97 9.07
N ASP A 40 -19.89 2.91 9.65
CA ASP A 40 -20.24 2.40 10.97
C ASP A 40 -18.96 2.08 11.79
N SER A 41 -19.15 1.75 13.06
CA SER A 41 -18.04 1.44 13.96
C SER A 41 -17.27 0.17 13.55
N LEU A 42 -17.96 -0.75 12.89
CA LEU A 42 -17.37 -2.02 12.46
C LEU A 42 -16.44 -1.80 11.25
N SER A 43 -16.93 -1.06 10.25
CA SER A 43 -16.13 -0.73 9.05
C SER A 43 -14.94 0.19 9.39
N ALA A 44 -15.09 1.08 10.38
CA ALA A 44 -13.99 1.91 10.89
C ALA A 44 -12.87 1.11 11.56
N SER A 45 -13.18 -0.07 12.08
CA SER A 45 -12.19 -0.94 12.78
C SER A 45 -11.42 -1.88 11.86
N LEU A 46 -11.68 -1.84 10.56
CA LEU A 46 -11.04 -2.72 9.60
C LEU A 46 -9.58 -2.33 9.35
N ASN A 47 -8.74 -3.33 9.22
CA ASN A 47 -7.30 -3.18 8.99
C ASN A 47 -6.83 -4.02 7.79
N VAL A 48 -5.66 -3.69 7.30
CA VAL A 48 -4.98 -4.49 6.26
C VAL A 48 -4.76 -5.91 6.74
N GLY A 49 -5.16 -6.86 5.91
CA GLY A 49 -5.08 -8.27 6.20
C GLY A 49 -6.37 -8.86 6.79
N ASP A 50 -7.36 -8.06 7.15
CA ASP A 50 -8.65 -8.58 7.58
C ASP A 50 -9.34 -9.34 6.45
N GLU A 51 -9.90 -10.50 6.77
CA GLU A 51 -10.69 -11.31 5.86
C GLU A 51 -12.18 -10.95 6.00
N LEU A 52 -12.82 -10.65 4.87
CA LEU A 52 -14.21 -10.24 4.82
C LEU A 52 -15.02 -11.24 4.01
N PHE A 53 -16.18 -11.62 4.54
CA PHE A 53 -17.27 -12.19 3.75
C PHE A 53 -18.21 -11.06 3.36
N PHE A 54 -18.61 -10.99 2.08
CA PHE A 54 -19.58 -10.00 1.62
C PHE A 54 -20.43 -10.55 0.48
N TYR A 55 -21.69 -10.10 0.47
CA TYR A 55 -22.68 -10.48 -0.53
C TYR A 55 -23.08 -9.24 -1.33
N THR A 56 -22.64 -9.19 -2.60
CA THR A 56 -22.86 -8.00 -3.43
C THR A 56 -22.77 -8.34 -4.92
N ARG A 57 -23.07 -7.35 -5.73
CA ARG A 57 -22.77 -7.37 -7.17
C ARG A 57 -21.50 -6.55 -7.40
N ILE A 58 -20.52 -7.16 -8.09
CA ILE A 58 -19.32 -6.48 -8.53
C ILE A 58 -19.57 -6.00 -9.96
N ASP A 59 -19.51 -4.70 -10.15
CA ASP A 59 -19.64 -4.04 -11.44
C ASP A 59 -18.27 -3.65 -12.00
N SER A 60 -18.14 -3.62 -13.33
CA SER A 60 -16.96 -3.04 -13.95
C SER A 60 -16.85 -1.56 -13.61
N PRO A 61 -15.64 -1.03 -13.38
CA PRO A 61 -15.44 0.38 -13.16
C PRO A 61 -16.08 1.22 -14.27
N ARG A 62 -16.81 2.26 -13.91
CA ARG A 62 -17.45 3.17 -14.86
C ARG A 62 -17.02 4.60 -14.58
N ASN A 63 -16.88 5.37 -15.65
CA ASN A 63 -16.71 6.81 -15.52
C ASN A 63 -18.01 7.46 -15.07
N ARG A 64 -17.92 8.44 -14.16
CA ARG A 64 -19.06 9.31 -13.86
C ARG A 64 -19.16 10.35 -14.97
N GLU A 65 -20.34 10.52 -15.52
CA GLU A 65 -20.62 11.50 -16.60
C GLU A 65 -20.31 12.95 -16.18
N GLU A 66 -20.33 13.23 -14.88
CA GLU A 66 -20.06 14.55 -14.32
C GLU A 66 -18.57 14.94 -14.32
N LEU A 67 -17.65 14.00 -14.50
CA LEU A 67 -16.20 14.22 -14.50
C LEU A 67 -15.62 13.96 -15.90
N GLN A 68 -15.98 14.77 -16.87
CA GLN A 68 -15.54 14.63 -18.27
C GLN A 68 -14.01 14.73 -18.51
N THR A 69 -13.25 15.14 -17.50
CA THR A 69 -11.81 15.39 -17.62
C THR A 69 -10.92 14.26 -17.11
N PHE A 70 -11.45 13.28 -16.34
CA PHE A 70 -10.67 12.22 -15.74
C PHE A 70 -11.28 10.83 -15.99
N ASP A 71 -10.55 9.99 -16.72
CA ASP A 71 -10.96 8.60 -16.97
C ASP A 71 -10.67 7.73 -15.73
N TYR A 72 -11.67 7.71 -14.82
CA TYR A 72 -11.59 6.95 -13.58
C TYR A 72 -11.55 5.44 -13.81
N ALA A 73 -12.21 4.95 -14.85
CA ALA A 73 -12.22 3.52 -15.16
C ALA A 73 -10.83 3.04 -15.62
N THR A 74 -10.18 3.79 -16.52
CA THR A 74 -8.81 3.51 -16.95
C THR A 74 -7.82 3.66 -15.79
N PHE A 75 -7.97 4.66 -14.92
CA PHE A 75 -7.15 4.78 -13.72
C PHE A 75 -7.24 3.55 -12.83
N LEU A 76 -8.45 3.07 -12.51
CA LEU A 76 -8.65 1.87 -11.70
C LEU A 76 -8.08 0.62 -12.37
N TYR A 77 -8.17 0.52 -13.67
CA TYR A 77 -7.57 -0.58 -14.43
C TYR A 77 -6.03 -0.61 -14.27
N HIS A 78 -5.38 0.55 -14.36
CA HIS A 78 -3.93 0.67 -14.12
C HIS A 78 -3.53 0.34 -12.68
N GLU A 79 -4.40 0.61 -11.71
CA GLU A 79 -4.24 0.21 -10.31
C GLU A 79 -4.53 -1.28 -10.05
N GLY A 80 -4.81 -2.06 -11.11
CA GLY A 80 -5.09 -3.49 -11.03
C GLY A 80 -6.50 -3.83 -10.53
N VAL A 81 -7.38 -2.84 -10.41
CA VAL A 81 -8.75 -3.02 -9.91
C VAL A 81 -9.66 -3.54 -11.02
N SER A 82 -10.18 -4.75 -10.82
CA SER A 82 -11.05 -5.44 -11.81
C SER A 82 -12.52 -5.10 -11.66
N GLY A 83 -12.92 -4.46 -10.56
CA GLY A 83 -14.33 -4.15 -10.31
C GLY A 83 -14.54 -3.28 -9.10
N THR A 84 -15.76 -2.74 -8.99
CA THR A 84 -16.22 -1.94 -7.85
C THR A 84 -17.53 -2.49 -7.34
N ALA A 85 -17.77 -2.42 -6.02
CA ALA A 85 -19.02 -2.86 -5.43
C ALA A 85 -19.40 -2.01 -4.22
N PHE A 86 -20.70 -1.72 -4.09
CA PHE A 86 -21.29 -1.17 -2.87
C PHE A 86 -21.88 -2.30 -2.04
N VAL A 87 -21.50 -2.38 -0.78
CA VAL A 87 -21.95 -3.44 0.14
C VAL A 87 -22.81 -2.81 1.23
N ALA A 88 -24.03 -3.34 1.41
CA ALA A 88 -24.93 -2.87 2.46
C ALA A 88 -24.42 -3.30 3.85
N ALA A 89 -24.85 -2.62 4.91
CA ALA A 89 -24.39 -2.84 6.28
C ALA A 89 -24.63 -4.28 6.78
N ASP A 90 -25.72 -4.88 6.35
CA ASP A 90 -26.15 -6.25 6.68
C ASP A 90 -25.57 -7.33 5.74
N ALA A 91 -24.91 -6.90 4.67
CA ALA A 91 -24.42 -7.80 3.60
C ALA A 91 -22.92 -8.12 3.70
N TRP A 92 -22.27 -7.84 4.83
CA TRP A 92 -20.87 -8.18 5.04
C TRP A 92 -20.56 -8.56 6.49
N LYS A 93 -19.47 -9.27 6.67
CA LYS A 93 -19.01 -9.72 7.97
C LYS A 93 -17.50 -9.87 7.97
N LYS A 94 -16.84 -9.43 9.04
CA LYS A 94 -15.43 -9.73 9.28
C LYS A 94 -15.29 -11.18 9.72
N LEU A 95 -14.41 -11.92 9.06
CA LEU A 95 -14.10 -13.30 9.41
C LEU A 95 -12.92 -13.38 10.37
N PRO A 96 -12.83 -14.41 11.22
CA PRO A 96 -11.62 -14.69 11.99
C PRO A 96 -10.45 -14.92 11.03
N ASN A 97 -9.31 -14.26 11.29
CA ASN A 97 -8.15 -14.34 10.42
C ASN A 97 -7.15 -15.35 10.97
N ASP A 98 -7.29 -16.62 10.57
CA ASP A 98 -6.38 -17.71 10.96
C ASP A 98 -5.33 -18.07 9.91
N LYS A 99 -5.30 -17.33 8.77
CA LYS A 99 -4.41 -17.65 7.66
C LYS A 99 -3.07 -16.95 7.76
N HIS A 100 -2.02 -17.64 7.30
CA HIS A 100 -0.70 -17.04 7.14
C HIS A 100 -0.76 -15.83 6.19
N VAL A 101 -0.56 -14.67 6.75
CA VAL A 101 -0.55 -13.39 6.03
C VAL A 101 0.63 -13.35 5.08
N GLY A 102 0.37 -13.22 3.79
CA GLY A 102 1.39 -13.12 2.75
C GLY A 102 2.33 -11.91 2.98
N TRP A 103 3.54 -11.98 2.41
CA TRP A 103 4.56 -10.93 2.59
C TRP A 103 4.09 -9.53 2.18
N LYS A 104 3.24 -9.42 1.15
CA LYS A 104 2.65 -8.13 0.71
C LYS A 104 1.80 -7.49 1.80
N ILE A 105 0.94 -8.28 2.45
CA ILE A 105 0.09 -7.80 3.54
C ILE A 105 0.94 -7.44 4.76
N ARG A 106 1.99 -8.23 5.07
CA ARG A 106 2.93 -7.87 6.15
C ARG A 106 3.63 -6.54 5.88
N ALA A 107 4.07 -6.32 4.64
CA ALA A 107 4.68 -5.05 4.24
C ALA A 107 3.70 -3.87 4.39
N ALA A 108 2.44 -4.05 4.00
CA ALA A 108 1.39 -3.05 4.17
C ALA A 108 1.08 -2.77 5.64
N GLN A 109 1.03 -3.80 6.49
CA GLN A 109 0.86 -3.65 7.94
C GLN A 109 2.04 -2.92 8.61
N ILE A 110 3.27 -3.19 8.16
CA ILE A 110 4.45 -2.46 8.65
C ILE A 110 4.35 -1.00 8.24
N ARG A 111 3.97 -0.71 7.00
CA ARG A 111 3.74 0.64 6.51
C ARG A 111 2.71 1.39 7.37
N GLU A 112 1.55 0.82 7.64
CA GLU A 112 0.53 1.43 8.51
C GLU A 112 1.04 1.70 9.92
N ARG A 113 1.85 0.80 10.47
CA ARG A 113 2.46 1.00 11.79
C ARG A 113 3.43 2.17 11.79
N ILE A 114 4.20 2.35 10.71
CA ILE A 114 5.12 3.48 10.57
C ILE A 114 4.33 4.79 10.43
N LEU A 115 3.26 4.82 9.61
CA LEU A 115 2.42 6.00 9.44
C LEU A 115 1.79 6.44 10.76
N ARG A 116 1.23 5.51 11.53
CA ARG A 116 0.71 5.81 12.88
C ARG A 116 1.78 6.40 13.81
N LYS A 117 3.02 5.90 13.74
CA LYS A 117 4.13 6.49 14.50
C LYS A 117 4.44 7.93 14.09
N TYR A 118 4.36 8.25 12.81
CA TYR A 118 4.53 9.62 12.34
C TYR A 118 3.44 10.55 12.88
N GLU A 119 2.19 10.09 12.93
CA GLU A 119 1.08 10.81 13.56
C GLU A 119 1.31 11.03 15.07
N GLU A 120 1.74 9.99 15.79
CA GLU A 120 2.10 10.08 17.22
C GLU A 120 3.22 11.08 17.48
N TRP A 121 4.16 11.26 16.55
CA TRP A 121 5.23 12.26 16.65
C TRP A 121 4.78 13.69 16.31
N GLY A 122 3.47 13.90 16.09
CA GLY A 122 2.87 15.21 15.88
C GLY A 122 3.01 15.73 14.46
N MET A 123 3.25 14.87 13.48
CA MET A 123 3.26 15.28 12.08
C MET A 123 1.86 15.62 11.63
N GLY A 124 1.70 16.83 11.12
CA GLY A 124 0.40 17.34 10.66
C GLY A 124 -0.09 16.67 9.38
N ALA A 125 -1.40 16.79 9.13
CA ALA A 125 -2.07 16.21 7.97
C ALA A 125 -1.46 16.62 6.61
N ALA A 126 -0.85 17.79 6.52
CA ALA A 126 -0.17 18.26 5.30
C ALA A 126 1.23 17.65 5.09
N GLN A 127 1.91 17.26 6.17
CA GLN A 127 3.28 16.76 6.12
C GLN A 127 3.32 15.23 5.96
N LEU A 128 2.36 14.54 6.56
CA LEU A 128 2.29 13.08 6.59
C LEU A 128 2.26 12.45 5.18
N PRO A 129 1.42 12.90 4.23
CA PRO A 129 1.38 12.34 2.88
C PRO A 129 2.71 12.52 2.12
N VAL A 130 3.37 13.66 2.29
CA VAL A 130 4.66 13.95 1.65
C VAL A 130 5.76 13.06 2.24
N LEU A 131 5.82 12.94 3.57
CA LEU A 131 6.80 12.10 4.24
C LEU A 131 6.58 10.62 3.89
N SER A 132 5.34 10.15 3.85
CA SER A 132 5.00 8.78 3.46
C SER A 132 5.40 8.46 2.02
N ALA A 133 5.22 9.42 1.11
CA ALA A 133 5.66 9.29 -0.27
C ALA A 133 7.18 9.20 -0.38
N LEU A 134 7.92 10.02 0.37
CA LEU A 134 9.38 10.06 0.35
C LEU A 134 10.02 8.83 1.01
N THR A 135 9.49 8.38 2.14
CA THR A 135 10.12 7.33 2.95
C THR A 135 9.62 5.93 2.61
N LEU A 136 8.35 5.79 2.30
CA LEU A 136 7.67 4.51 2.08
C LEU A 136 7.26 4.29 0.61
N GLY A 137 7.44 5.32 -0.25
CA GLY A 137 6.97 5.28 -1.63
C GLY A 137 5.43 5.26 -1.75
N TYR A 138 4.72 5.59 -0.67
CA TYR A 138 3.26 5.53 -0.62
C TYR A 138 2.66 6.89 -0.98
N GLN A 139 1.96 6.95 -2.11
CA GLN A 139 1.37 8.17 -2.65
C GLN A 139 -0.17 8.20 -2.55
N GLY A 140 -0.77 7.19 -1.89
CA GLY A 140 -2.24 7.03 -1.85
C GLY A 140 -2.97 8.17 -1.14
N ASP A 141 -2.34 8.82 -0.17
CA ASP A 141 -2.93 9.90 0.62
C ASP A 141 -2.55 11.30 0.10
N LEU A 142 -1.72 11.39 -0.95
CA LEU A 142 -1.43 12.66 -1.60
C LEU A 142 -2.68 13.14 -2.35
N ASP A 143 -3.20 14.28 -1.96
CA ASP A 143 -4.29 14.92 -2.68
C ASP A 143 -3.81 15.37 -4.09
N LYS A 144 -4.79 15.55 -4.98
CA LYS A 144 -4.50 15.90 -6.38
C LYS A 144 -3.77 17.24 -6.50
N GLU A 145 -4.14 18.20 -5.68
CA GLU A 145 -3.58 19.55 -5.67
C GLU A 145 -2.11 19.54 -5.22
N THR A 146 -1.80 18.82 -4.13
CA THR A 146 -0.42 18.63 -3.67
C THR A 146 0.41 17.89 -4.71
N ARG A 147 -0.12 16.83 -5.34
CA ARG A 147 0.58 16.10 -6.40
C ARG A 147 0.88 16.98 -7.62
N GLU A 148 -0.07 17.81 -8.04
CA GLU A 148 0.11 18.75 -9.14
C GLU A 148 1.14 19.84 -8.79
N ALA A 149 1.09 20.39 -7.58
CA ALA A 149 2.06 21.38 -7.11
C ALA A 149 3.50 20.82 -7.11
N TYR A 150 3.69 19.59 -6.64
CA TYR A 150 4.99 18.92 -6.70
C TYR A 150 5.44 18.58 -8.13
N SER A 151 4.49 18.27 -9.02
CA SER A 151 4.77 18.04 -10.44
C SER A 151 5.24 19.31 -11.12
N ILE A 152 4.56 20.43 -10.89
CA ILE A 152 4.90 21.75 -11.44
C ILE A 152 6.26 22.24 -10.91
N ALA A 153 6.55 22.01 -9.64
CA ALA A 153 7.84 22.36 -9.04
C ALA A 153 9.01 21.46 -9.51
N GLY A 154 8.77 20.46 -10.38
CA GLY A 154 9.79 19.52 -10.85
C GLY A 154 10.24 18.50 -9.78
N ILE A 155 9.61 18.49 -8.61
CA ILE A 155 9.97 17.64 -7.47
C ILE A 155 9.26 16.28 -7.56
N ALA A 156 8.27 16.14 -8.43
CA ALA A 156 7.58 14.86 -8.66
C ALA A 156 8.56 13.71 -8.98
N HIS A 157 9.65 14.02 -9.69
CA HIS A 157 10.73 13.10 -9.99
C HIS A 157 11.44 12.62 -8.70
N VAL A 158 11.66 13.50 -7.73
CA VAL A 158 12.28 13.17 -6.44
C VAL A 158 11.35 12.27 -5.61
N LEU A 159 10.05 12.51 -5.63
CA LEU A 159 9.05 11.68 -4.96
C LEU A 159 8.99 10.25 -5.54
N ALA A 160 9.11 10.14 -6.86
CA ALA A 160 9.10 8.84 -7.54
C ALA A 160 10.41 8.07 -7.37
N LEU A 161 11.56 8.76 -7.30
CA LEU A 161 12.89 8.17 -7.29
C LEU A 161 13.48 7.93 -5.90
N SER A 162 12.94 8.55 -4.84
CA SER A 162 13.53 8.47 -3.49
C SER A 162 13.67 7.03 -2.99
N GLY A 163 12.67 6.18 -3.17
CA GLY A 163 12.74 4.77 -2.78
C GLY A 163 13.76 3.96 -3.57
N MET A 164 13.88 4.23 -4.87
CA MET A 164 14.83 3.55 -5.74
C MET A 164 16.28 3.97 -5.46
N HIS A 165 16.54 5.27 -5.25
CA HIS A 165 17.88 5.76 -4.91
C HIS A 165 18.37 5.22 -3.58
N ILE A 166 17.52 5.22 -2.54
CA ILE A 166 17.86 4.64 -1.24
C ILE A 166 18.15 3.15 -1.40
N GLY A 167 17.36 2.43 -2.18
CA GLY A 167 17.59 1.01 -2.48
C GLY A 167 18.92 0.76 -3.20
N ILE A 168 19.27 1.57 -4.19
CA ILE A 168 20.54 1.47 -4.91
C ILE A 168 21.71 1.79 -3.98
N ILE A 169 21.63 2.87 -3.20
CA ILE A 169 22.66 3.27 -2.24
C ILE A 169 22.86 2.16 -1.20
N TRP A 170 21.78 1.61 -0.65
CA TRP A 170 21.85 0.50 0.29
C TRP A 170 22.50 -0.74 -0.33
N PHE A 171 22.13 -1.08 -1.55
CA PHE A 171 22.71 -2.21 -2.29
C PHE A 171 24.21 -2.03 -2.53
N LEU A 172 24.63 -0.83 -2.96
CA LEU A 172 26.03 -0.48 -3.16
C LEU A 172 26.84 -0.54 -1.85
N LEU A 173 26.30 0.05 -0.79
CA LEU A 173 26.92 0.04 0.54
C LEU A 173 27.05 -1.40 1.07
N ASN A 174 26.00 -2.19 0.95
CA ASN A 174 26.00 -3.58 1.40
C ASN A 174 27.01 -4.44 0.59
N GLY A 175 27.06 -4.22 -0.72
CA GLY A 175 28.06 -4.84 -1.59
C GLY A 175 29.48 -4.45 -1.21
N LEU A 176 29.74 -3.17 -0.96
CA LEU A 176 31.02 -2.64 -0.52
C LEU A 176 31.44 -3.21 0.85
N PHE A 177 30.52 -3.24 1.81
CA PHE A 177 30.76 -3.83 3.13
C PHE A 177 31.11 -5.32 3.05
N ARG A 178 30.34 -6.08 2.26
CA ARG A 178 30.63 -7.51 2.05
C ARG A 178 31.98 -7.73 1.40
N TRP A 179 32.36 -6.89 0.43
CA TRP A 179 33.65 -6.95 -0.24
C TRP A 179 34.80 -6.63 0.72
N LEU A 180 34.65 -5.57 1.55
CA LEU A 180 35.63 -5.18 2.58
C LEU A 180 35.81 -6.26 3.64
N LEU A 181 34.71 -6.82 4.17
CA LEU A 181 34.75 -7.89 5.17
C LEU A 181 35.40 -9.16 4.58
N ARG A 182 35.08 -9.51 3.35
CA ARG A 182 35.67 -10.69 2.67
C ARG A 182 37.16 -10.53 2.44
N ASN A 183 37.61 -9.32 2.12
CA ASN A 183 39.03 -9.05 1.96
C ASN A 183 39.77 -9.03 3.32
N ARG A 184 39.20 -8.38 4.36
CA ARG A 184 39.81 -8.43 5.70
C ARG A 184 39.95 -9.85 6.25
N LEU A 185 38.96 -10.72 6.05
CA LEU A 185 39.01 -12.12 6.44
C LEU A 185 40.12 -12.90 5.69
N LYS A 186 40.39 -12.56 4.42
CA LYS A 186 41.50 -13.15 3.65
C LYS A 186 42.84 -12.73 4.21
N TYR A 187 43.01 -11.46 4.58
CA TYR A 187 44.25 -10.96 5.19
C TYR A 187 44.47 -11.56 6.59
N LEU A 188 43.44 -11.69 7.41
CA LEU A 188 43.51 -12.33 8.72
C LEU A 188 43.87 -13.81 8.61
N LYS A 189 43.33 -14.55 7.64
CA LYS A 189 43.75 -15.94 7.37
C LYS A 189 45.17 -16.04 6.90
N GLY A 190 45.63 -15.13 6.05
CA GLY A 190 47.02 -15.06 5.60
C GLY A 190 48.00 -14.81 6.75
N ILE A 191 47.69 -13.87 7.62
CA ILE A 191 48.50 -13.58 8.83
C ILE A 191 48.52 -14.76 9.80
N ALA A 192 47.38 -15.44 10.00
CA ALA A 192 47.30 -16.61 10.86
C ALA A 192 48.17 -17.79 10.33
N ILE A 193 48.21 -17.99 9.02
CA ILE A 193 49.05 -19.03 8.38
C ILE A 193 50.51 -18.69 8.55
N VAL A 194 50.91 -17.43 8.38
CA VAL A 194 52.30 -16.98 8.55
C VAL A 194 52.74 -17.02 10.03
N ALA A 195 51.83 -16.89 10.98
CA ALA A 195 52.13 -16.97 12.41
C ALA A 195 52.27 -18.42 12.95
N ILE A 196 51.85 -19.42 12.16
CA ILE A 196 51.89 -20.85 12.52
C ILE A 196 53.11 -21.55 11.87
N LEU A 197 53.75 -20.92 10.89
CA LEU A 197 55.01 -21.36 10.27
C LEU A 197 56.24 -20.75 10.96
#